data_7a287fa22bc6a794289b9c576299e766
#
_entry.id   7a287fa22bc6a794289b9c576299e766
#
_cell.length_a   1.000
_cell.length_b   1.000
_cell.length_c   1.000
_cell.angle_alpha   90.00
_cell.angle_beta   90.00
_cell.angle_gamma   90.00
#
_symmetry.space_group_name_H-M   'P 1'
#
loop_
_entity.id
_entity.type
_entity.pdbx_description
1 polymer ?
#
loop_
_entity_poly.entity_id
_entity_poly.type
_entity_poly.pdbx_seq_one_letter_code
_entity_poly.pdbx_strand_id
1 'polypeptide(L)'
;ASQDDASSSTVTSKQWMAIAASVCLVTVLWFAAPFAFKADESRSDGYALIDAMSMQQQQQVNSLLASYESTTALTEDWQEQLKELDDAADVIKAALKDDPDNSALIKMLHHVYQQQIALIERVHAPKWQQI
;
A
#
# COMPACT_ATOMS: atom_id res chain seq x y z
N ALA A 1 9.58 47.31 -53.06
CA ALA A 1 10.41 46.11 -52.84
C ALA A 1 10.60 45.75 -51.40
N SER A 2 10.45 46.67 -50.44
CA SER A 2 10.63 46.40 -49.02
C SER A 2 9.37 45.87 -48.30
N GLN A 3 8.22 45.82 -48.98
CA GLN A 3 6.97 45.38 -48.35
C GLN A 3 6.74 43.86 -48.45
N ASP A 4 7.36 43.18 -49.38
CA ASP A 4 7.18 41.74 -49.60
C ASP A 4 7.97 40.88 -48.57
N ASP A 5 9.03 41.42 -48.00
CA ASP A 5 9.82 40.72 -47.01
C ASP A 5 9.14 40.64 -45.62
N ALA A 6 8.26 41.59 -45.31
CA ALA A 6 7.56 41.60 -44.03
C ALA A 6 6.41 40.60 -43.94
N SER A 7 5.82 40.22 -45.06
CA SER A 7 4.71 39.27 -45.08
C SER A 7 5.16 37.81 -45.02
N SER A 8 6.36 37.51 -45.48
CA SER A 8 6.91 36.13 -45.44
C SER A 8 7.40 35.74 -44.06
N SER A 9 7.82 36.70 -43.24
CA SER A 9 8.27 36.37 -41.88
C SER A 9 7.14 36.05 -40.92
N THR A 10 5.95 36.56 -41.15
CA THR A 10 4.77 36.23 -40.31
C THR A 10 4.20 34.88 -40.57
N VAL A 11 4.29 34.35 -41.79
CA VAL A 11 3.83 33.01 -42.14
C VAL A 11 4.76 31.95 -41.59
N THR A 12 6.07 32.19 -41.59
CA THR A 12 7.09 31.29 -41.06
C THR A 12 6.99 31.15 -39.54
N SER A 13 6.70 32.25 -38.84
CA SER A 13 6.58 32.21 -37.37
C SER A 13 5.34 31.41 -36.89
N LYS A 14 4.23 31.47 -37.61
CA LYS A 14 3.03 30.68 -37.33
C LYS A 14 3.23 29.19 -37.58
N GLN A 15 3.97 28.83 -38.60
CA GLN A 15 4.30 27.44 -38.91
C GLN A 15 5.29 26.83 -37.91
N TRP A 16 6.22 27.64 -37.42
CA TRP A 16 7.18 27.20 -36.40
C TRP A 16 6.51 27.02 -35.04
N MET A 17 5.54 27.83 -34.68
CA MET A 17 4.76 27.62 -33.45
C MET A 17 3.91 26.36 -33.49
N ALA A 18 3.36 26.00 -34.64
CA ALA A 18 2.59 24.76 -34.79
C ALA A 18 3.46 23.51 -34.69
N ILE A 19 4.70 23.56 -35.18
CA ILE A 19 5.65 22.44 -35.13
C ILE A 19 6.18 22.28 -33.68
N ALA A 20 6.45 23.37 -32.98
CA ALA A 20 6.92 23.33 -31.60
C ALA A 20 5.88 22.73 -30.64
N ALA A 21 4.60 23.02 -30.82
CA ALA A 21 3.53 22.46 -30.01
C ALA A 21 3.34 20.94 -30.24
N SER A 22 3.55 20.47 -31.47
CA SER A 22 3.46 19.05 -31.82
C SER A 22 4.59 18.22 -31.22
N VAL A 23 5.81 18.76 -31.21
CA VAL A 23 6.98 18.07 -30.63
C VAL A 23 6.87 17.98 -29.11
N CYS A 24 6.35 19.01 -28.45
CA CYS A 24 6.15 18.99 -26.99
C CYS A 24 5.12 17.93 -26.55
N LEU A 25 4.06 17.70 -27.31
CA LEU A 25 3.06 16.67 -26.98
C LEU A 25 3.61 15.25 -27.11
N VAL A 26 4.44 14.98 -28.12
CA VAL A 26 5.05 13.67 -28.31
C VAL A 26 6.09 13.36 -27.22
N THR A 27 6.88 14.36 -26.82
CA THR A 27 7.89 14.17 -25.77
C THR A 27 7.27 13.96 -24.40
N VAL A 28 6.16 14.59 -24.07
CA VAL A 28 5.44 14.40 -22.81
C VAL A 28 4.85 12.98 -22.75
N LEU A 29 4.29 12.50 -23.86
CA LEU A 29 3.75 11.13 -23.92
C LEU A 29 4.84 10.07 -23.79
N TRP A 30 6.01 10.30 -24.37
CA TRP A 30 7.15 9.38 -24.29
C TRP A 30 7.80 9.34 -22.91
N PHE A 31 7.77 10.47 -22.20
CA PHE A 31 8.35 10.56 -20.86
C PHE A 31 7.39 10.06 -19.77
N ALA A 32 6.09 10.17 -19.98
CA ALA A 32 5.09 9.70 -19.02
C ALA A 32 4.80 8.20 -19.12
N ALA A 33 4.97 7.60 -20.30
CA ALA A 33 4.68 6.19 -20.53
C ALA A 33 5.51 5.23 -19.63
N PRO A 34 6.82 5.39 -19.43
CA PRO A 34 7.58 4.51 -18.56
C PRO A 34 7.24 4.65 -17.08
N PHE A 35 6.75 5.83 -16.67
CA PHE A 35 6.33 6.04 -15.28
C PHE A 35 4.98 5.38 -14.97
N ALA A 36 4.04 5.37 -15.91
CA ALA A 36 2.74 4.73 -15.72
C ALA A 36 2.85 3.20 -15.65
N PHE A 37 3.71 2.59 -16.48
CA PHE A 37 3.92 1.14 -16.47
C PHE A 37 4.66 0.64 -15.22
N LYS A 38 5.62 1.41 -14.70
CA LYS A 38 6.33 1.05 -13.44
C LYS A 38 5.45 1.21 -12.19
N ALA A 39 4.50 2.13 -12.20
CA ALA A 39 3.60 2.32 -11.07
C ALA A 39 2.63 1.15 -10.89
N ASP A 40 2.16 0.54 -11.96
CA ASP A 40 1.25 -0.61 -11.88
C ASP A 40 1.98 -1.90 -11.45
N GLU A 41 3.18 -2.13 -11.96
CA GLU A 41 3.99 -3.30 -11.56
C GLU A 41 4.43 -3.21 -10.09
N SER A 42 4.90 -2.07 -9.63
CA SER A 42 5.26 -1.85 -8.22
C SER A 42 4.06 -1.97 -7.28
N ARG A 43 2.88 -1.53 -7.69
CA ARG A 43 1.65 -1.65 -6.90
C ARG A 43 1.21 -3.09 -6.76
N SER A 44 1.29 -3.87 -7.81
CA SER A 44 0.92 -5.28 -7.75
C SER A 44 1.89 -6.08 -6.89
N ASP A 45 3.18 -5.80 -6.95
CA ASP A 45 4.21 -6.47 -6.14
C ASP A 45 4.12 -6.08 -4.66
N GLY A 46 3.91 -4.80 -4.36
CA GLY A 46 3.72 -4.31 -2.99
C GLY A 46 2.47 -4.89 -2.35
N TYR A 47 1.38 -4.97 -3.08
CA TYR A 47 0.13 -5.56 -2.60
C TYR A 47 0.24 -7.07 -2.38
N ALA A 48 0.93 -7.79 -3.27
CA ALA A 48 1.20 -9.23 -3.10
C ALA A 48 2.01 -9.52 -1.83
N LEU A 49 2.95 -8.65 -1.47
CA LEU A 49 3.70 -8.76 -0.22
C LEU A 49 2.81 -8.59 1.01
N ILE A 50 1.91 -7.60 0.99
CA ILE A 50 0.95 -7.35 2.09
C ILE A 50 -0.01 -8.52 2.25
N ASP A 51 -0.49 -9.08 1.15
CA ASP A 51 -1.36 -10.25 1.16
C ASP A 51 -0.63 -11.48 1.73
N ALA A 52 0.61 -11.70 1.32
CA ALA A 52 1.46 -12.77 1.85
C ALA A 52 1.72 -12.62 3.36
N MET A 53 1.98 -11.40 3.84
CA MET A 53 2.12 -11.10 5.27
C MET A 53 0.83 -11.40 6.04
N SER A 54 -0.32 -11.06 5.47
CA SER A 54 -1.63 -11.30 6.08
C SER A 54 -1.94 -12.79 6.18
N MET A 55 -1.64 -13.56 5.14
CA MET A 55 -1.80 -15.01 5.14
C MET A 55 -0.87 -15.68 6.17
N GLN A 56 0.38 -15.26 6.24
CA GLN A 56 1.32 -15.76 7.24
C GLN A 56 0.85 -15.45 8.65
N GLN A 57 0.37 -14.24 8.92
CA GLN A 57 -0.20 -13.85 10.20
C GLN A 57 -1.39 -14.72 10.59
N GLN A 58 -2.31 -14.94 9.65
CA GLN A 58 -3.49 -15.78 9.90
C GLN A 58 -3.10 -17.23 10.25
N GLN A 59 -2.12 -17.78 9.58
CA GLN A 59 -1.59 -19.11 9.91
C GLN A 59 -0.96 -19.13 11.30
N GLN A 60 -0.21 -18.12 11.68
CA GLN A 60 0.42 -18.00 12.99
C GLN A 60 -0.63 -17.89 14.10
N VAL A 61 -1.65 -17.04 13.93
CA VAL A 61 -2.76 -16.89 14.87
C VAL A 61 -3.50 -18.21 15.03
N ASN A 62 -3.84 -18.88 13.94
CA ASN A 62 -4.55 -20.16 13.98
C ASN A 62 -3.73 -21.26 14.68
N SER A 63 -2.42 -21.32 14.41
CA SER A 63 -1.51 -22.27 15.06
C SER A 63 -1.41 -22.00 16.57
N LEU A 64 -1.35 -20.74 16.95
CA LEU A 64 -1.28 -20.32 18.34
C LEU A 64 -2.58 -20.65 19.08
N LEU A 65 -3.73 -20.35 18.50
CA LEU A 65 -5.04 -20.68 19.06
C LEU A 65 -5.22 -22.20 19.22
N ALA A 66 -4.77 -22.98 18.23
CA ALA A 66 -4.79 -24.44 18.32
C ALA A 66 -3.91 -24.97 19.46
N SER A 67 -2.78 -24.34 19.71
CA SER A 67 -1.89 -24.71 20.83
C SER A 67 -2.50 -24.45 22.20
N TYR A 68 -3.41 -23.48 22.30
CA TYR A 68 -4.11 -23.13 23.54
C TYR A 68 -5.54 -23.67 23.64
N GLU A 69 -5.97 -24.55 22.73
CA GLU A 69 -7.35 -25.07 22.68
C GLU A 69 -7.80 -25.69 24.01
N SER A 70 -6.88 -26.34 24.76
CA SER A 70 -7.15 -26.93 26.06
C SER A 70 -6.95 -25.98 27.24
N THR A 71 -6.53 -24.75 26.99
CA THR A 71 -6.21 -23.76 28.02
C THR A 71 -7.33 -22.73 28.16
N THR A 72 -7.87 -22.59 29.36
CA THR A 72 -8.89 -21.57 29.63
C THR A 72 -8.28 -20.18 29.62
N ALA A 73 -8.85 -19.26 28.83
CA ALA A 73 -8.43 -17.86 28.81
C ALA A 73 -8.75 -17.15 30.11
N LEU A 74 -7.89 -16.20 30.51
CA LEU A 74 -8.03 -15.44 31.75
C LEU A 74 -9.16 -14.41 31.73
N THR A 75 -9.55 -13.95 30.54
CA THR A 75 -10.62 -12.99 30.32
C THR A 75 -11.58 -13.53 29.25
N GLU A 76 -12.87 -13.26 29.42
CA GLU A 76 -13.88 -13.74 28.47
C GLU A 76 -13.97 -12.86 27.22
N ASP A 77 -13.57 -11.60 27.30
CA ASP A 77 -13.67 -10.59 26.26
C ASP A 77 -12.46 -10.55 25.31
N TRP A 78 -11.51 -11.47 25.45
CA TRP A 78 -10.32 -11.49 24.59
C TRP A 78 -10.61 -11.71 23.11
N GLN A 79 -11.67 -12.45 22.80
CA GLN A 79 -12.10 -12.67 21.41
C GLN A 79 -12.62 -11.40 20.77
N GLU A 80 -13.32 -10.57 21.52
CA GLU A 80 -13.78 -9.26 21.05
C GLU A 80 -12.59 -8.32 20.81
N GLN A 81 -11.62 -8.30 21.73
CA GLN A 81 -10.38 -7.52 21.57
C GLN A 81 -9.56 -8.01 20.35
N LEU A 82 -9.51 -9.33 20.12
CA LEU A 82 -8.83 -9.88 18.95
C LEU A 82 -9.52 -9.47 17.66
N LYS A 83 -10.86 -9.44 17.66
CA LYS A 83 -11.65 -8.98 16.52
C LYS A 83 -11.42 -7.49 16.25
N GLU A 84 -11.35 -6.64 17.28
CA GLU A 84 -11.03 -5.22 17.11
C GLU A 84 -9.67 -5.00 16.45
N LEU A 85 -8.66 -5.79 16.82
CA LEU A 85 -7.34 -5.76 16.19
C LEU A 85 -7.39 -6.26 14.73
N ASP A 86 -8.22 -7.24 14.44
CA ASP A 86 -8.42 -7.74 13.07
C ASP A 86 -9.10 -6.69 12.19
N ASP A 87 -10.14 -6.05 12.70
CA ASP A 87 -10.82 -4.95 12.03
C ASP A 87 -9.85 -3.76 11.77
N ALA A 88 -8.98 -3.44 12.73
CA ALA A 88 -7.94 -2.43 12.54
C ALA A 88 -6.92 -2.81 11.45
N ALA A 89 -6.52 -4.08 11.38
CA ALA A 89 -5.65 -4.58 10.33
C ALA A 89 -6.31 -4.45 8.95
N ASP A 90 -7.59 -4.74 8.84
CA ASP A 90 -8.35 -4.62 7.60
C ASP A 90 -8.44 -3.17 7.09
N VAL A 91 -8.63 -2.20 7.98
CA VAL A 91 -8.61 -0.77 7.64
C VAL A 91 -7.24 -0.36 7.10
N ILE A 92 -6.16 -0.79 7.73
CA ILE A 92 -4.79 -0.50 7.28
C ILE A 92 -4.51 -1.16 5.93
N LYS A 93 -4.92 -2.41 5.73
CA LYS A 93 -4.78 -3.12 4.44
C LYS A 93 -5.56 -2.42 3.33
N ALA A 94 -6.76 -1.90 3.63
CA ALA A 94 -7.54 -1.11 2.67
C ALA A 94 -6.79 0.16 2.24
N ALA A 95 -6.16 0.88 3.18
CA ALA A 95 -5.34 2.04 2.87
C ALA A 95 -4.08 1.68 2.07
N LEU A 96 -3.49 0.51 2.32
CA LEU A 96 -2.33 0.01 1.57
C LEU A 96 -2.65 -0.40 0.12
N LYS A 97 -3.91 -0.62 -0.22
CA LYS A 97 -4.32 -0.83 -1.63
C LYS A 97 -4.08 0.41 -2.48
N ASP A 98 -4.28 1.58 -1.89
CA ASP A 98 -4.06 2.87 -2.57
C ASP A 98 -2.59 3.29 -2.54
N ASP A 99 -1.85 2.92 -1.50
CA ASP A 99 -0.43 3.28 -1.31
C ASP A 99 0.36 2.09 -0.70
N PRO A 100 0.68 1.06 -1.52
CA PRO A 100 1.32 -0.17 -1.03
C PRO A 100 2.73 0.01 -0.50
N ASP A 101 3.43 1.06 -0.91
CA ASP A 101 4.80 1.37 -0.49
C ASP A 101 4.87 2.28 0.75
N ASN A 102 3.73 2.58 1.36
CA ASN A 102 3.66 3.43 2.54
C ASN A 102 4.25 2.73 3.77
N SER A 103 5.50 3.05 4.07
CA SER A 103 6.23 2.44 5.17
C SER A 103 5.59 2.66 6.54
N ALA A 104 4.87 3.77 6.74
CA ALA A 104 4.15 4.05 7.98
C ALA A 104 2.96 3.09 8.16
N LEU A 105 2.17 2.88 7.10
CA LEU A 105 1.07 1.92 7.12
C LEU A 105 1.56 0.47 7.30
N ILE A 106 2.66 0.09 6.65
CA ILE A 106 3.28 -1.23 6.82
C ILE A 106 3.71 -1.45 8.27
N LYS A 107 4.34 -0.45 8.91
CA LYS A 107 4.71 -0.51 10.32
C LYS A 107 3.50 -0.60 11.24
N MET A 108 2.43 0.14 10.94
CA MET A 108 1.18 0.06 11.71
C MET A 108 0.55 -1.33 11.60
N LEU A 109 0.49 -1.90 10.41
CA LEU A 109 -0.02 -3.26 10.20
C LEU A 109 0.79 -4.30 10.99
N HIS A 110 2.11 -4.21 10.90
CA HIS A 110 3.00 -5.08 11.67
C HIS A 110 2.77 -4.96 13.18
N HIS A 111 2.59 -3.73 13.68
CA HIS A 111 2.32 -3.49 15.08
C HIS A 111 0.97 -4.10 15.54
N VAL A 112 -0.07 -3.97 14.75
CA VAL A 112 -1.38 -4.60 15.03
C VAL A 112 -1.24 -6.12 15.07
N TYR A 113 -0.51 -6.72 14.14
CA TYR A 113 -0.26 -8.15 14.12
C TYR A 113 0.52 -8.64 15.34
N GLN A 114 1.50 -7.89 15.80
CA GLN A 114 2.21 -8.19 17.06
C GLN A 114 1.27 -8.10 18.28
N GLN A 115 0.36 -7.14 18.29
CA GLN A 115 -0.63 -7.01 19.36
C GLN A 115 -1.61 -8.19 19.39
N GLN A 116 -2.02 -8.73 18.24
CA GLN A 116 -2.85 -9.95 18.18
C GLN A 116 -2.15 -11.14 18.84
N ILE A 117 -0.89 -11.39 18.51
CA ILE A 117 -0.10 -12.47 19.09
C ILE A 117 0.06 -12.26 20.60
N ALA A 118 0.48 -11.07 21.01
CA ALA A 118 0.67 -10.73 22.42
C ALA A 118 -0.63 -10.85 23.24
N LEU A 119 -1.78 -10.52 22.66
CA LEU A 119 -3.08 -10.69 23.31
C LEU A 119 -3.37 -12.17 23.57
N ILE A 120 -3.24 -13.02 22.57
CA ILE A 120 -3.51 -14.46 22.66
C ILE A 120 -2.59 -15.09 23.70
N GLU A 121 -1.29 -14.78 23.65
CA GLU A 121 -0.32 -15.32 24.62
C GLU A 121 -0.63 -14.86 26.06
N ARG A 122 -0.93 -13.57 26.24
CA ARG A 122 -1.20 -12.99 27.55
C ARG A 122 -2.45 -13.57 28.22
N VAL A 123 -3.53 -13.75 27.45
CA VAL A 123 -4.79 -14.27 28.02
C VAL A 123 -4.75 -15.78 28.27
N HIS A 124 -3.85 -16.51 27.64
CA HIS A 124 -3.67 -17.94 27.83
C HIS A 124 -2.42 -18.27 28.68
N ALA A 125 -1.68 -17.25 29.15
CA ALA A 125 -0.50 -17.48 29.97
C ALA A 125 -0.86 -18.15 31.30
N PRO A 126 -0.06 -19.11 31.79
CA PRO A 126 -0.26 -19.70 33.10
C PRO A 126 -0.19 -18.65 34.24
N LYS A 127 -1.02 -18.84 35.28
CA LYS A 127 -1.10 -17.88 36.42
C LYS A 127 0.24 -17.61 37.08
N TRP A 128 1.15 -18.57 37.09
CA TRP A 128 2.48 -18.43 37.70
C TRP A 128 3.43 -17.53 36.91
N GLN A 129 3.15 -17.25 35.65
CA GLN A 129 3.92 -16.28 34.85
C GLN A 129 3.47 -14.83 35.05
N GLN A 130 2.38 -14.60 35.78
CA GLN A 130 1.79 -13.26 35.98
C GLN A 130 2.16 -12.63 37.34
N ILE A 131 2.96 -13.29 38.11
CA ILE A 131 3.38 -12.81 39.44
C ILE A 131 4.61 -11.92 39.32
#